data_91d0e2733f2fc623715a9b39e16ad571
#
_entry.id   91d0e2733f2fc623715a9b39e16ad571
#
_cell.length_a   1.000
_cell.length_b   1.000
_cell.length_c   1.000
_cell.angle_alpha   90.00
_cell.angle_beta   90.00
_cell.angle_gamma   90.00
#
_symmetry.space_group_name_H-M   'P 1'
#
loop_
_entity.id
_entity.type
_entity.pdbx_description
1 polymer ?
#
loop_
_entity_poly.entity_id
_entity_poly.type
_entity_poly.pdbx_seq_one_letter_code
_entity_poly.pdbx_strand_id
1 'polypeptide(L)'
;MREKLFTTRNVVLMGMLGALAGVLMMFEVPLVFLAPSFYGLDFSEVPVLVGSFALGPVAGIVIEAVKILVKLVIKPTSTGFVGEFANFTIGCALVIPAGLIYHFNRTKKGAGIGMTVGTILMAMAGVVLNAVVMLPFYSHFMPLDTIISMGAQINPAVSNVWTFALLCVGPFNVVKGIVVSLITALVYKRVSVVIHSTASQTRRGVRA
;
A
#
# COMPACT_ATOMS: atom_id res chain seq x y z
N MET A 1 1.93 -21.84 20.59
CA MET A 1 1.80 -20.60 21.36
C MET A 1 1.63 -19.44 20.38
N ARG A 2 0.48 -18.74 20.39
CA ARG A 2 0.32 -17.48 19.65
C ARG A 2 1.29 -16.47 20.28
N GLU A 3 2.38 -16.12 19.60
CA GLU A 3 3.21 -15.00 20.03
C GLU A 3 2.30 -13.76 20.10
N LYS A 4 2.36 -13.05 21.24
CA LYS A 4 1.57 -11.82 21.40
C LYS A 4 2.03 -10.82 20.34
N LEU A 5 1.15 -10.40 19.45
CA LEU A 5 1.47 -9.44 18.37
C LEU A 5 2.05 -8.14 18.94
N PHE A 6 1.49 -7.65 20.02
CA PHE A 6 1.88 -6.40 20.68
C PHE A 6 2.91 -6.64 21.79
N THR A 7 4.07 -7.19 21.44
CA THR A 7 5.27 -7.12 22.28
C THR A 7 5.99 -5.80 22.01
N THR A 8 6.76 -5.30 22.98
CA THR A 8 7.54 -4.04 22.83
C THR A 8 8.38 -4.07 21.54
N ARG A 9 9.03 -5.20 21.25
CA ARG A 9 9.81 -5.38 20.03
C ARG A 9 8.97 -5.22 18.76
N ASN A 10 7.81 -5.88 18.68
CA ASN A 10 6.96 -5.83 17.51
C ASN A 10 6.35 -4.43 17.30
N VAL A 11 5.99 -3.75 18.41
CA VAL A 11 5.48 -2.37 18.35
C VAL A 11 6.56 -1.42 17.80
N VAL A 12 7.80 -1.54 18.27
CA VAL A 12 8.92 -0.74 17.76
C VAL A 12 9.16 -1.02 16.27
N LEU A 13 9.16 -2.30 15.87
CA LEU A 13 9.32 -2.67 14.45
C LEU A 13 8.18 -2.11 13.57
N MET A 14 6.94 -2.21 14.02
CA MET A 14 5.79 -1.62 13.29
C MET A 14 5.93 -0.10 13.17
N GLY A 15 6.35 0.58 14.25
CA GLY A 15 6.60 2.03 14.23
C GLY A 15 7.72 2.42 13.26
N MET A 16 8.84 1.70 13.27
CA MET A 16 9.97 1.96 12.34
C MET A 16 9.60 1.73 10.89
N LEU A 17 8.90 0.62 10.58
CA LEU A 17 8.46 0.31 9.22
C LEU A 17 7.41 1.32 8.75
N GLY A 18 6.48 1.74 9.62
CA GLY A 18 5.49 2.77 9.31
C GLY A 18 6.11 4.15 9.07
N ALA A 19 7.11 4.52 9.89
CA ALA A 19 7.86 5.76 9.68
C ALA A 19 8.61 5.75 8.35
N LEU A 20 9.31 4.65 8.04
CA LEU A 20 9.99 4.48 6.75
C LEU A 20 8.99 4.56 5.58
N ALA A 21 7.83 3.89 5.70
CA ALA A 21 6.77 3.93 4.70
C ALA A 21 6.25 5.37 4.50
N GLY A 22 5.99 6.11 5.59
CA GLY A 22 5.54 7.50 5.53
C GLY A 22 6.54 8.43 4.85
N VAL A 23 7.84 8.23 5.08
CA VAL A 23 8.90 8.98 4.36
C VAL A 23 8.94 8.59 2.89
N LEU A 24 8.87 7.29 2.55
CA LEU A 24 8.86 6.85 1.15
C LEU A 24 7.64 7.35 0.38
N MET A 25 6.52 7.56 1.04
CA MET A 25 5.31 8.15 0.46
C MET A 25 5.51 9.60 0.00
N MET A 26 6.55 10.30 0.46
CA MET A 26 6.87 11.67 -0.01
C MET A 26 7.52 11.68 -1.38
N PHE A 27 8.09 10.55 -1.81
CA PHE A 27 8.78 10.41 -3.11
C PHE A 27 7.83 9.79 -4.14
N GLU A 28 6.87 10.59 -4.58
CA GLU A 28 5.88 10.20 -5.59
C GLU A 28 6.39 10.49 -7.00
N VAL A 29 6.26 9.51 -7.89
CA VAL A 29 6.60 9.65 -9.32
C VAL A 29 5.30 9.58 -10.12
N PRO A 30 4.87 10.67 -10.78
CA PRO A 30 3.67 10.65 -11.59
C PRO A 30 3.87 9.81 -12.86
N LEU A 31 2.96 8.86 -13.12
CA LEU A 31 2.94 8.05 -14.34
C LEU A 31 1.93 8.65 -15.32
N VAL A 32 2.29 9.80 -15.92
CA VAL A 32 1.40 10.62 -16.77
C VAL A 32 0.84 9.91 -18.01
N PHE A 33 1.43 8.79 -18.40
CA PHE A 33 0.97 7.94 -19.51
C PHE A 33 -0.11 6.92 -19.08
N LEU A 34 -0.36 6.76 -17.77
CA LEU A 34 -1.38 5.86 -17.22
C LEU A 34 -2.52 6.61 -16.53
N ALA A 35 -2.19 7.66 -15.81
CA ALA A 35 -3.15 8.44 -15.05
C ALA A 35 -2.70 9.92 -14.98
N PRO A 36 -3.63 10.87 -14.74
CA PRO A 36 -3.27 12.27 -14.55
C PRO A 36 -2.23 12.48 -13.46
N SER A 37 -1.47 13.59 -13.54
CA SER A 37 -0.28 13.87 -12.74
C SER A 37 -0.49 13.92 -11.22
N PHE A 38 -1.73 14.01 -10.75
CA PHE A 38 -2.05 13.94 -9.32
C PHE A 38 -2.09 12.51 -8.75
N TYR A 39 -1.92 11.47 -9.61
CA TYR A 39 -1.66 10.10 -9.17
C TYR A 39 -0.14 9.84 -9.18
N GLY A 40 0.44 9.69 -7.99
CA GLY A 40 1.86 9.38 -7.81
C GLY A 40 2.10 7.91 -7.46
N LEU A 41 3.04 7.28 -8.16
CA LEU A 41 3.57 5.98 -7.75
C LEU A 41 4.63 6.22 -6.68
N ASP A 42 4.46 5.62 -5.53
CA ASP A 42 5.43 5.62 -4.43
C ASP A 42 5.76 4.18 -3.99
N PHE A 43 6.79 4.04 -3.17
CA PHE A 43 7.27 2.75 -2.68
C PHE A 43 6.88 2.48 -1.22
N SER A 44 5.95 3.25 -0.67
CA SER A 44 5.57 3.16 0.75
C SER A 44 4.97 1.81 1.14
N GLU A 45 4.32 1.10 0.20
CA GLU A 45 3.75 -0.21 0.44
C GLU A 45 4.80 -1.32 0.65
N VAL A 46 6.07 -1.10 0.24
CA VAL A 46 7.14 -2.11 0.39
C VAL A 46 7.42 -2.39 1.87
N PRO A 47 7.72 -1.42 2.76
CA PRO A 47 7.87 -1.67 4.18
C PRO A 47 6.61 -2.24 4.83
N VAL A 48 5.42 -1.86 4.37
CA VAL A 48 4.14 -2.37 4.90
C VAL A 48 3.98 -3.85 4.60
N LEU A 49 4.23 -4.28 3.35
CA LEU A 49 4.21 -5.69 2.96
C LEU A 49 5.27 -6.51 3.70
N VAL A 50 6.49 -5.98 3.83
CA VAL A 50 7.56 -6.63 4.61
C VAL A 50 7.11 -6.86 6.06
N GLY A 51 6.51 -5.86 6.69
CA GLY A 51 5.98 -5.96 8.04
C GLY A 51 4.81 -6.94 8.15
N SER A 52 3.91 -6.93 7.17
CA SER A 52 2.78 -7.87 7.09
C SER A 52 3.25 -9.33 6.96
N PHE A 53 4.28 -9.59 6.14
CA PHE A 53 4.87 -10.93 6.01
C PHE A 53 5.64 -11.37 7.26
N ALA A 54 6.33 -10.45 7.92
CA ALA A 54 7.13 -10.76 9.09
C ALA A 54 6.30 -10.97 10.37
N LEU A 55 5.30 -10.10 10.59
CA LEU A 55 4.54 -10.01 11.84
C LEU A 55 3.06 -10.41 11.69
N GLY A 56 2.59 -10.59 10.45
CA GLY A 56 1.22 -10.97 10.13
C GLY A 56 0.36 -9.80 9.61
N PRO A 57 -0.84 -10.11 9.06
CA PRO A 57 -1.69 -9.14 8.36
C PRO A 57 -2.18 -7.99 9.26
N VAL A 58 -2.42 -8.25 10.53
CA VAL A 58 -2.82 -7.20 11.50
C VAL A 58 -1.69 -6.18 11.71
N ALA A 59 -0.42 -6.65 11.76
CA ALA A 59 0.71 -5.74 11.81
C ALA A 59 0.80 -4.88 10.55
N GLY A 60 0.49 -5.45 9.38
CA GLY A 60 0.40 -4.70 8.13
C GLY A 60 -0.58 -3.54 8.21
N ILE A 61 -1.78 -3.76 8.76
CA ILE A 61 -2.79 -2.69 8.96
C ILE A 61 -2.26 -1.60 9.89
N VAL A 62 -1.60 -1.99 11.01
CA VAL A 62 -1.03 -1.02 11.95
C VAL A 62 0.06 -0.18 11.29
N ILE A 63 0.96 -0.82 10.52
CA ILE A 63 2.04 -0.13 9.80
C ILE A 63 1.45 0.83 8.77
N GLU A 64 0.38 0.43 8.06
CA GLU A 64 -0.34 1.27 7.11
C GLU A 64 -0.94 2.50 7.79
N ALA A 65 -1.55 2.33 8.96
CA ALA A 65 -2.07 3.45 9.74
C ALA A 65 -0.94 4.41 10.19
N VAL A 66 0.18 3.87 10.69
CA VAL A 66 1.35 4.68 11.08
C VAL A 66 1.92 5.43 9.87
N LYS A 67 2.02 4.80 8.69
CA LYS A 67 2.43 5.44 7.43
C LYS A 67 1.62 6.70 7.15
N ILE A 68 0.28 6.59 7.21
CA ILE A 68 -0.62 7.72 6.97
C ILE A 68 -0.44 8.82 8.01
N LEU A 69 -0.30 8.45 9.29
CA LEU A 69 -0.07 9.43 10.36
C LEU A 69 1.26 10.18 10.17
N VAL A 70 2.33 9.47 9.82
CA VAL A 70 3.63 10.10 9.55
C VAL A 70 3.56 11.02 8.34
N LYS A 71 2.89 10.59 7.26
CA LYS A 71 2.65 11.45 6.08
C LYS A 71 1.91 12.73 6.47
N LEU A 72 0.88 12.64 7.29
CA LEU A 72 0.09 13.82 7.72
C LEU A 72 0.91 14.80 8.56
N VAL A 73 1.86 14.31 9.36
CA VAL A 73 2.79 15.17 10.13
C VAL A 73 3.76 15.90 9.21
N ILE A 74 4.28 15.23 8.18
CA ILE A 74 5.26 15.83 7.24
C ILE A 74 4.57 16.75 6.24
N LYS A 75 3.46 16.31 5.68
CA LYS A 75 2.69 17.04 4.66
C LYS A 75 1.21 17.03 5.07
N PRO A 76 0.69 18.16 5.55
CA PRO A 76 -0.73 18.27 5.91
C PRO A 76 -1.65 17.89 4.76
N THR A 77 -2.87 17.45 5.11
CA THR A 77 -3.86 17.06 4.09
C THR A 77 -4.24 18.24 3.20
N SER A 78 -4.30 17.99 1.90
CA SER A 78 -4.87 18.90 0.90
C SER A 78 -6.26 18.46 0.45
N THR A 79 -6.72 17.30 0.93
CA THR A 79 -7.96 16.63 0.49
C THR A 79 -8.94 16.42 1.64
N GLY A 80 -8.82 17.17 2.74
CA GLY A 80 -9.71 17.01 3.90
C GLY A 80 -9.78 15.56 4.43
N PHE A 81 -8.66 14.85 4.44
CA PHE A 81 -8.49 13.44 4.84
C PHE A 81 -9.11 12.40 3.91
N VAL A 82 -9.82 12.78 2.86
CA VAL A 82 -10.44 11.82 1.92
C VAL A 82 -9.38 11.05 1.13
N GLY A 83 -8.33 11.73 0.69
CA GLY A 83 -7.19 11.10 0.00
C GLY A 83 -6.41 10.13 0.89
N GLU A 84 -6.20 10.51 2.15
CA GLU A 84 -5.53 9.67 3.14
C GLU A 84 -6.34 8.42 3.47
N PHE A 85 -7.65 8.57 3.64
CA PHE A 85 -8.56 7.43 3.84
C PHE A 85 -8.57 6.49 2.63
N ALA A 86 -8.62 7.04 1.42
CA ALA A 86 -8.55 6.23 0.20
C ALA A 86 -7.21 5.50 0.10
N ASN A 87 -6.08 6.17 0.35
CA ASN A 87 -4.76 5.56 0.34
C ASN A 87 -4.65 4.42 1.36
N PHE A 88 -5.11 4.65 2.61
CA PHE A 88 -5.16 3.62 3.65
C PHE A 88 -5.97 2.41 3.21
N THR A 89 -7.16 2.61 2.65
CA THR A 89 -8.06 1.53 2.25
C THR A 89 -7.50 0.74 1.07
N ILE A 90 -6.95 1.44 0.06
CA ILE A 90 -6.31 0.82 -1.11
C ILE A 90 -5.05 0.05 -0.70
N GLY A 91 -4.23 0.61 0.20
CA GLY A 91 -3.07 -0.07 0.77
C GLY A 91 -3.46 -1.32 1.56
N CYS A 92 -4.48 -1.24 2.42
CA CYS A 92 -5.02 -2.39 3.13
C CYS A 92 -5.55 -3.47 2.18
N ALA A 93 -6.15 -3.10 1.05
CA ALA A 93 -6.64 -4.05 0.04
C ALA A 93 -5.49 -4.85 -0.62
N LEU A 94 -4.28 -4.31 -0.68
CA LEU A 94 -3.07 -5.03 -1.07
C LEU A 94 -2.53 -5.90 0.08
N VAL A 95 -2.36 -5.29 1.24
CA VAL A 95 -1.54 -5.81 2.35
C VAL A 95 -2.24 -6.93 3.12
N ILE A 96 -3.56 -6.82 3.33
CA ILE A 96 -4.34 -7.82 4.09
C ILE A 96 -4.34 -9.18 3.38
N PRO A 97 -4.79 -9.30 2.11
CA PRO A 97 -4.81 -10.59 1.43
C PRO A 97 -3.40 -11.15 1.22
N ALA A 98 -2.41 -10.30 0.89
CA ALA A 98 -1.03 -10.72 0.76
C ALA A 98 -0.50 -11.33 2.07
N GLY A 99 -0.72 -10.65 3.19
CA GLY A 99 -0.31 -11.11 4.51
C GLY A 99 -1.05 -12.36 4.97
N LEU A 100 -2.36 -12.47 4.72
CA LEU A 100 -3.18 -13.63 5.06
C LEU A 100 -2.70 -14.87 4.31
N ILE A 101 -2.59 -14.80 2.99
CA ILE A 101 -2.16 -15.93 2.16
C ILE A 101 -0.76 -16.37 2.56
N TYR A 102 0.16 -15.43 2.79
CA TYR A 102 1.50 -15.75 3.25
C TYR A 102 1.51 -16.35 4.67
N HIS A 103 0.63 -15.90 5.55
CA HIS A 103 0.53 -16.44 6.92
C HIS A 103 0.16 -17.92 6.94
N PHE A 104 -0.75 -18.35 6.05
CA PHE A 104 -1.14 -19.75 5.89
C PHE A 104 -0.12 -20.56 5.09
N ASN A 105 0.55 -19.96 4.12
CA ASN A 105 1.53 -20.61 3.26
C ASN A 105 2.84 -19.82 3.20
N ARG A 106 3.73 -20.03 4.17
CA ARG A 106 5.01 -19.33 4.33
C ARG A 106 6.07 -19.79 3.34
N THR A 107 5.73 -19.80 2.06
CA THR A 107 6.62 -20.15 0.95
C THR A 107 6.78 -18.98 0.00
N LYS A 108 7.80 -19.02 -0.86
CA LYS A 108 7.96 -18.02 -1.94
C LYS A 108 6.76 -17.98 -2.87
N LYS A 109 6.15 -19.16 -3.15
CA LYS A 109 4.93 -19.27 -3.96
C LYS A 109 3.75 -18.62 -3.24
N GLY A 110 3.59 -18.86 -1.93
CA GLY A 110 2.55 -18.23 -1.10
C GLY A 110 2.67 -16.71 -1.08
N ALA A 111 3.89 -16.17 -0.95
CA ALA A 111 4.11 -14.73 -1.05
C ALA A 111 3.72 -14.17 -2.42
N GLY A 112 4.15 -14.86 -3.51
CA GLY A 112 3.80 -14.45 -4.88
C GLY A 112 2.29 -14.45 -5.14
N ILE A 113 1.59 -15.54 -4.77
CA ILE A 113 0.13 -15.64 -4.90
C ILE A 113 -0.55 -14.54 -4.06
N GLY A 114 -0.08 -14.33 -2.82
CA GLY A 114 -0.61 -13.30 -1.93
C GLY A 114 -0.50 -11.89 -2.51
N MET A 115 0.66 -11.55 -3.03
CA MET A 115 0.89 -10.25 -3.68
C MET A 115 0.07 -10.09 -4.97
N THR A 116 -0.09 -11.15 -5.77
CA THR A 116 -0.94 -11.11 -6.98
C THR A 116 -2.42 -10.87 -6.62
N VAL A 117 -2.96 -11.63 -5.68
CA VAL A 117 -4.34 -11.44 -5.20
C VAL A 117 -4.51 -10.05 -4.58
N GLY A 118 -3.53 -9.62 -3.76
CA GLY A 118 -3.52 -8.29 -3.18
C GLY A 118 -3.51 -7.17 -4.24
N THR A 119 -2.71 -7.31 -5.30
CA THR A 119 -2.67 -6.34 -6.40
C THR A 119 -4.01 -6.23 -7.13
N ILE A 120 -4.68 -7.37 -7.38
CA ILE A 120 -6.01 -7.37 -8.01
C ILE A 120 -7.03 -6.65 -7.11
N LEU A 121 -7.06 -6.98 -5.82
CA LEU A 121 -7.98 -6.33 -4.86
C LEU A 121 -7.66 -4.85 -4.66
N MET A 122 -6.38 -4.47 -4.65
CA MET A 122 -5.94 -3.08 -4.63
C MET A 122 -6.46 -2.30 -5.86
N ALA A 123 -6.34 -2.88 -7.06
CA ALA A 123 -6.83 -2.26 -8.27
C ALA A 123 -8.35 -2.10 -8.26
N MET A 124 -9.09 -3.12 -7.83
CA MET A 124 -10.54 -3.07 -7.68
C MET A 124 -10.98 -2.02 -6.64
N ALA A 125 -10.35 -2.01 -5.47
CA ALA A 125 -10.61 -1.01 -4.43
C ALA A 125 -10.29 0.41 -4.94
N GLY A 126 -9.19 0.57 -5.67
CA GLY A 126 -8.81 1.83 -6.30
C GLY A 126 -9.86 2.32 -7.29
N VAL A 127 -10.36 1.46 -8.16
CA VAL A 127 -11.43 1.80 -9.11
C VAL A 127 -12.69 2.23 -8.38
N VAL A 128 -13.17 1.43 -7.44
CA VAL A 128 -14.42 1.71 -6.70
C VAL A 128 -14.30 2.99 -5.86
N LEU A 129 -13.24 3.13 -5.07
CA LEU A 129 -13.06 4.30 -4.21
C LEU A 129 -12.89 5.59 -5.03
N ASN A 130 -12.17 5.52 -6.14
CA ASN A 130 -12.06 6.70 -7.00
C ASN A 130 -13.39 7.06 -7.65
N ALA A 131 -14.13 6.09 -8.18
CA ALA A 131 -15.41 6.37 -8.83
C ALA A 131 -16.48 6.89 -7.86
N VAL A 132 -16.53 6.34 -6.63
CA VAL A 132 -17.63 6.61 -5.67
C VAL A 132 -17.29 7.73 -4.69
N VAL A 133 -16.01 7.88 -4.32
CA VAL A 133 -15.58 8.80 -3.25
C VAL A 133 -14.69 9.91 -3.78
N MET A 134 -13.56 9.56 -4.41
CA MET A 134 -12.52 10.54 -4.74
C MET A 134 -12.94 11.51 -5.83
N LEU A 135 -13.45 11.01 -6.96
CA LEU A 135 -13.86 11.87 -8.08
C LEU A 135 -15.06 12.75 -7.74
N PRO A 136 -16.13 12.25 -7.08
CA PRO A 136 -17.19 13.10 -6.54
C PRO A 136 -16.68 14.14 -5.54
N PHE A 137 -15.72 13.79 -4.68
CA PHE A 137 -15.13 14.75 -3.76
C PHE A 137 -14.33 15.83 -4.49
N TYR A 138 -13.49 15.44 -5.46
CA TYR A 138 -12.71 16.41 -6.26
C TYR A 138 -13.58 17.32 -7.12
N SER A 139 -14.80 16.91 -7.47
CA SER A 139 -15.73 17.75 -8.24
C SER A 139 -16.15 19.03 -7.51
N HIS A 140 -15.94 19.10 -6.18
CA HIS A 140 -16.16 20.32 -5.40
C HIS A 140 -15.05 21.38 -5.59
N PHE A 141 -13.87 20.97 -6.05
CA PHE A 141 -12.71 21.85 -6.24
C PHE A 141 -12.43 22.13 -7.72
N MET A 142 -12.80 21.18 -8.61
CA MET A 142 -12.57 21.27 -10.05
C MET A 142 -13.75 20.65 -10.81
N PRO A 143 -14.26 21.27 -11.88
CA PRO A 143 -15.34 20.70 -12.68
C PRO A 143 -15.02 19.27 -13.09
N LEU A 144 -15.99 18.36 -12.93
CA LEU A 144 -15.81 16.94 -13.21
C LEU A 144 -15.40 16.69 -14.67
N ASP A 145 -15.95 17.49 -15.59
CA ASP A 145 -15.61 17.43 -17.03
C ASP A 145 -14.13 17.72 -17.27
N THR A 146 -13.52 18.60 -16.47
CA THR A 146 -12.08 18.88 -16.55
C THR A 146 -11.26 17.65 -16.11
N ILE A 147 -11.67 16.98 -15.05
CA ILE A 147 -11.00 15.76 -14.58
C ILE A 147 -11.12 14.65 -15.63
N ILE A 148 -12.33 14.46 -16.19
CA ILE A 148 -12.59 13.46 -17.23
C ILE A 148 -11.78 13.78 -18.49
N SER A 149 -11.70 15.06 -18.89
CA SER A 149 -10.91 15.48 -20.06
C SER A 149 -9.42 15.20 -19.90
N MET A 150 -8.84 15.33 -18.69
CA MET A 150 -7.47 14.91 -18.41
C MET A 150 -7.26 13.41 -18.61
N GLY A 151 -8.24 12.59 -18.24
CA GLY A 151 -8.22 11.16 -18.52
C GLY A 151 -8.38 10.84 -20.01
N ALA A 152 -9.25 11.57 -20.70
CA ALA A 152 -9.48 11.41 -22.15
C ALA A 152 -8.24 11.75 -22.99
N GLN A 153 -7.37 12.66 -22.50
CA GLN A 153 -6.07 12.94 -23.15
C GLN A 153 -5.12 11.76 -23.09
N ILE A 154 -5.25 10.90 -22.07
CA ILE A 154 -4.42 9.69 -21.90
C ILE A 154 -5.06 8.52 -22.67
N ASN A 155 -6.38 8.35 -22.51
CA ASN A 155 -7.13 7.29 -23.19
C ASN A 155 -8.46 7.86 -23.73
N PRO A 156 -8.64 7.96 -25.05
CA PRO A 156 -9.86 8.52 -25.67
C PRO A 156 -11.17 7.78 -25.32
N ALA A 157 -11.10 6.56 -24.80
CA ALA A 157 -12.28 5.82 -24.34
C ALA A 157 -12.82 6.31 -22.99
N VAL A 158 -12.12 7.22 -22.31
CA VAL A 158 -12.57 7.85 -21.07
C VAL A 158 -13.64 8.88 -21.37
N SER A 159 -14.88 8.61 -20.95
CA SER A 159 -16.05 9.46 -21.21
C SER A 159 -16.85 9.82 -19.96
N ASN A 160 -16.61 9.13 -18.86
CA ASN A 160 -17.31 9.32 -17.58
C ASN A 160 -16.45 8.86 -16.40
N VAL A 161 -16.95 9.05 -15.17
CA VAL A 161 -16.28 8.71 -13.91
C VAL A 161 -15.85 7.23 -13.85
N TRP A 162 -16.71 6.31 -14.29
CA TRP A 162 -16.41 4.88 -14.24
C TRP A 162 -15.36 4.47 -15.28
N THR A 163 -15.45 5.01 -16.50
CA THR A 163 -14.42 4.75 -17.52
C THR A 163 -13.07 5.37 -17.13
N PHE A 164 -13.08 6.56 -16.49
CA PHE A 164 -11.88 7.15 -15.93
C PHE A 164 -11.25 6.23 -14.86
N ALA A 165 -12.05 5.79 -13.89
CA ALA A 165 -11.55 4.91 -12.83
C ALA A 165 -11.04 3.56 -13.38
N LEU A 166 -11.75 2.96 -14.34
CA LEU A 166 -11.36 1.69 -14.95
C LEU A 166 -10.11 1.80 -15.83
N LEU A 167 -10.00 2.84 -16.65
CA LEU A 167 -8.97 2.93 -17.68
C LEU A 167 -7.73 3.71 -17.26
N CYS A 168 -7.82 4.56 -16.22
CA CYS A 168 -6.69 5.28 -15.67
C CYS A 168 -6.28 4.72 -14.30
N VAL A 169 -7.21 4.68 -13.34
CA VAL A 169 -6.88 4.31 -11.95
C VAL A 169 -6.63 2.80 -11.82
N GLY A 170 -7.39 1.96 -12.50
CA GLY A 170 -7.21 0.50 -12.50
C GLY A 170 -5.80 0.10 -12.95
N PRO A 171 -5.39 0.41 -14.18
CA PRO A 171 -4.06 0.12 -14.68
C PRO A 171 -2.94 0.75 -13.84
N PHE A 172 -3.11 1.97 -13.33
CA PHE A 172 -2.17 2.61 -12.43
C PHE A 172 -1.93 1.76 -11.17
N ASN A 173 -3.00 1.30 -10.50
CA ASN A 173 -2.87 0.48 -9.29
C ASN A 173 -2.30 -0.91 -9.60
N VAL A 174 -2.60 -1.51 -10.76
CA VAL A 174 -1.97 -2.76 -11.21
C VAL A 174 -0.47 -2.58 -11.34
N VAL A 175 -0.01 -1.53 -12.05
CA VAL A 175 1.42 -1.24 -12.20
C VAL A 175 2.07 -0.96 -10.86
N LYS A 176 1.46 -0.14 -10.00
CA LYS A 176 1.94 0.13 -8.63
C LYS A 176 2.07 -1.17 -7.85
N GLY A 177 1.05 -2.03 -7.84
CA GLY A 177 1.06 -3.30 -7.14
C GLY A 177 2.14 -4.27 -7.65
N ILE A 178 2.36 -4.35 -8.97
CA ILE A 178 3.44 -5.17 -9.57
C ILE A 178 4.82 -4.66 -9.14
N VAL A 179 5.08 -3.36 -9.29
CA VAL A 179 6.37 -2.75 -8.93
C VAL A 179 6.68 -2.95 -7.45
N VAL A 180 5.73 -2.64 -6.58
CA VAL A 180 5.85 -2.82 -5.13
C VAL A 180 6.08 -4.30 -4.78
N SER A 181 5.35 -5.23 -5.42
CA SER A 181 5.49 -6.67 -5.19
C SER A 181 6.86 -7.18 -5.60
N LEU A 182 7.39 -6.75 -6.74
CA LEU A 182 8.73 -7.11 -7.20
C LEU A 182 9.81 -6.62 -6.23
N ILE A 183 9.74 -5.36 -5.82
CA ILE A 183 10.69 -4.80 -4.84
C ILE A 183 10.59 -5.51 -3.51
N THR A 184 9.36 -5.77 -3.02
CA THR A 184 9.13 -6.51 -1.77
C THR A 184 9.74 -7.91 -1.85
N ALA A 185 9.56 -8.64 -2.95
CA ALA A 185 10.14 -9.97 -3.13
C ALA A 185 11.67 -9.97 -3.08
N LEU A 186 12.32 -8.92 -3.62
CA LEU A 186 13.77 -8.75 -3.58
C LEU A 186 14.28 -8.39 -2.17
N VAL A 187 13.61 -7.44 -1.52
CA VAL A 187 14.01 -6.91 -0.20
C VAL A 187 13.71 -7.93 0.90
N TYR A 188 12.55 -8.58 0.86
CA TYR A 188 12.11 -9.52 1.89
C TYR A 188 13.10 -10.67 2.10
N LYS A 189 13.73 -11.16 1.04
CA LYS A 189 14.75 -12.21 1.14
C LYS A 189 15.93 -11.81 2.04
N ARG A 190 16.32 -10.54 2.04
CA ARG A 190 17.42 -10.01 2.86
C ARG A 190 16.96 -9.64 4.28
N VAL A 191 15.81 -9.00 4.38
CA VAL A 191 15.26 -8.52 5.67
C VAL A 191 14.76 -9.69 6.52
N SER A 192 14.18 -10.73 5.95
CA SER A 192 13.72 -11.95 6.65
C SER A 192 14.85 -12.63 7.45
N VAL A 193 16.07 -12.66 6.92
CA VAL A 193 17.23 -13.21 7.63
C VAL A 193 17.52 -12.42 8.90
N VAL A 194 17.48 -11.09 8.85
CA VAL A 194 17.73 -10.21 9.98
C VAL A 194 16.64 -10.36 11.06
N ILE A 195 15.37 -10.38 10.65
CA ILE A 195 14.24 -10.50 11.59
C ILE A 195 14.28 -11.84 12.33
N HIS A 196 14.62 -12.95 11.64
CA HIS A 196 14.66 -14.28 12.24
C HIS A 196 15.94 -14.54 13.05
N SER A 197 17.08 -13.99 12.66
CA SER A 197 18.34 -14.16 13.41
C SER A 197 18.26 -13.49 14.79
N THR A 198 17.66 -12.31 14.88
CA THR A 198 17.46 -11.61 16.15
C THR A 198 16.48 -12.36 17.08
N ALA A 199 15.50 -13.08 16.53
CA ALA A 199 14.56 -13.91 17.31
C ALA A 199 15.25 -15.13 17.96
N SER A 200 16.27 -15.69 17.32
CA SER A 200 17.01 -16.84 17.85
C SER A 200 17.99 -16.47 18.96
N GLN A 201 18.58 -15.29 18.92
CA GLN A 201 19.50 -14.80 19.96
C GLN A 201 18.79 -14.49 21.28
N THR A 202 17.57 -13.91 21.22
CA THR A 202 16.78 -13.63 22.44
C THR A 202 16.37 -14.91 23.15
N ARG A 203 16.14 -16.02 22.45
CA ARG A 203 15.86 -17.33 23.06
C ARG A 203 17.07 -17.98 23.76
N ARG A 204 18.29 -17.65 23.32
CA ARG A 204 19.52 -18.16 23.95
C ARG A 204 19.87 -17.39 25.22
N GLY A 205 19.64 -16.06 25.24
CA GLY A 205 19.95 -15.22 26.42
C GLY A 205 18.99 -15.39 27.62
N VAL A 206 17.80 -15.98 27.42
CA VAL A 206 16.84 -16.27 28.50
C VAL A 206 17.07 -17.65 29.13
N ARG A 207 17.97 -18.49 28.59
CA ARG A 207 18.31 -19.81 29.08
C ARG A 207 19.70 -19.90 29.75
N ALA A 208 20.42 -18.79 29.82
CA ALA A 208 21.65 -18.63 30.57
C ALA A 208 21.42 -17.77 31.83
#